data_b7653aead5e124b235134cf86a7ac864
#
_entry.id   b7653aead5e124b235134cf86a7ac864
#
_cell.length_a   1.000
_cell.length_b   1.000
_cell.length_c   1.000
_cell.angle_alpha   90.00
_cell.angle_beta   90.00
_cell.angle_gamma   90.00
#
_symmetry.space_group_name_H-M   'P 1'
#
loop_
_entity.id
_entity.type
_entity.pdbx_description
1 polymer ?
#
loop_
_entity_poly.entity_id
_entity_poly.type
_entity_poly.pdbx_seq_one_letter_code
_entity_poly.pdbx_strand_id
1 'polypeptide(L)'
;MSVLVWAGVMVIGGAGSLLRFYVDGMVTSASGRGFPYGTMVVNLSGAVVLGLITGLALGGDAALLAGTAAVGSYTTFSTWILETQRLTEERQYRKAALNIIVSLVLGVAAAELGRLIGTHL
;
A
#
# COMPACT_ATOMS: atom_id res chain seq x y z
N MET A 1 -2.41 25.46 -3.24
CA MET A 1 -1.18 24.78 -3.69
C MET A 1 -0.64 25.45 -4.94
N SER A 2 0.67 25.49 -5.06
CA SER A 2 1.30 26.03 -6.27
C SER A 2 1.16 25.07 -7.45
N VAL A 3 1.37 25.59 -8.67
CA VAL A 3 1.40 24.76 -9.89
C VAL A 3 2.49 23.70 -9.79
N LEU A 4 3.63 24.05 -9.18
CA LEU A 4 4.74 23.10 -9.02
C LEU A 4 4.36 21.93 -8.12
N VAL A 5 3.62 22.16 -7.05
CA VAL A 5 3.14 21.11 -6.15
C VAL A 5 2.12 20.22 -6.86
N TRP A 6 1.21 20.80 -7.63
CA TRP A 6 0.26 20.04 -8.44
C TRP A 6 0.97 19.12 -9.45
N ALA A 7 2.00 19.68 -10.12
CA ALA A 7 2.81 18.88 -11.04
C ALA A 7 3.52 17.74 -10.30
N GLY A 8 4.03 18.02 -9.11
CA GLY A 8 4.65 17.01 -8.25
C GLY A 8 3.70 15.90 -7.87
N VAL A 9 2.45 16.25 -7.49
CA VAL A 9 1.42 15.25 -7.17
C VAL A 9 1.17 14.33 -8.37
N MET A 10 1.06 14.89 -9.57
CA MET A 10 0.82 14.10 -10.77
C MET A 10 1.98 13.16 -11.09
N VAL A 11 3.21 13.65 -11.04
CA VAL A 11 4.40 12.84 -11.35
C VAL A 11 4.61 11.75 -10.30
N ILE A 12 4.56 12.11 -9.02
CA ILE A 12 4.76 11.17 -7.92
C ILE A 12 3.61 10.16 -7.87
N GLY A 13 2.38 10.61 -8.12
CA GLY A 13 1.22 9.72 -8.20
C GLY A 13 1.36 8.70 -9.31
N GLY A 14 1.80 9.12 -10.49
CA GLY A 14 2.08 8.23 -11.60
C GLY A 14 3.19 7.24 -11.28
N ALA A 15 4.28 7.72 -10.69
CA ALA A 15 5.42 6.88 -10.30
C ALA A 15 5.00 5.85 -9.24
N GLY A 16 4.18 6.25 -8.25
CA GLY A 16 3.66 5.32 -7.24
C GLY A 16 2.82 4.20 -7.83
N SER A 17 1.96 4.54 -8.79
CA SER A 17 1.14 3.54 -9.49
C SER A 17 1.97 2.56 -10.31
N LEU A 18 2.99 3.05 -10.99
CA LEU A 18 3.92 2.20 -11.75
C LEU A 18 4.72 1.29 -10.82
N LEU A 19 5.18 1.81 -9.69
CA LEU A 19 5.91 1.02 -8.70
C LEU A 19 5.02 -0.09 -8.12
N ARG A 20 3.75 0.21 -7.84
CA ARG A 20 2.78 -0.80 -7.39
C ARG A 20 2.66 -1.93 -8.40
N PHE A 21 2.47 -1.60 -9.66
CA PHE A 21 2.35 -2.58 -10.74
C PHE A 21 3.60 -3.46 -10.81
N TYR A 22 4.77 -2.84 -10.72
CA TYR A 22 6.04 -3.55 -10.78
C TYR A 22 6.24 -4.49 -9.59
N VAL A 23 6.01 -4.01 -8.36
CA VAL A 23 6.18 -4.81 -7.13
C VAL A 23 5.18 -5.97 -7.12
N ASP A 24 3.91 -5.70 -7.42
CA ASP A 24 2.86 -6.73 -7.49
C ASP A 24 3.25 -7.81 -8.51
N GLY A 25 3.71 -7.41 -9.69
CA GLY A 25 4.14 -8.34 -10.72
C GLY A 25 5.31 -9.22 -10.30
N MET A 26 6.31 -8.62 -9.65
CA MET A 26 7.47 -9.36 -9.14
C MET A 26 7.08 -10.40 -8.09
N VAL A 27 6.26 -10.01 -7.12
CA VAL A 27 5.83 -10.91 -6.05
C VAL A 27 4.95 -12.03 -6.62
N THR A 28 4.03 -11.69 -7.51
CA THR A 28 3.13 -12.66 -8.15
C THR A 28 3.93 -13.67 -8.99
N SER A 29 4.95 -13.21 -9.71
CA SER A 29 5.82 -14.10 -10.48
C SER A 29 6.56 -15.10 -9.59
N ALA A 30 6.96 -14.67 -8.40
CA ALA A 30 7.69 -15.52 -7.45
C ALA A 30 6.77 -16.46 -6.66
N SER A 31 5.58 -16.01 -6.28
CA SER A 31 4.70 -16.72 -5.36
C SER A 31 3.51 -17.42 -6.04
N GLY A 32 3.23 -17.10 -7.30
CA GLY A 32 2.06 -17.61 -8.02
C GLY A 32 0.79 -16.87 -7.66
N ARG A 33 -0.33 -17.32 -8.22
CA ARG A 33 -1.62 -16.63 -8.13
C ARG A 33 -2.63 -17.29 -7.17
N GLY A 34 -2.19 -18.30 -6.41
CA GLY A 34 -3.09 -19.00 -5.49
C GLY A 34 -3.60 -18.13 -4.37
N PHE A 35 -2.76 -17.25 -3.83
CA PHE A 35 -3.11 -16.24 -2.85
C PHE A 35 -2.55 -14.88 -3.31
N PRO A 36 -3.26 -13.76 -3.04
CA PRO A 36 -2.83 -12.46 -3.56
C PRO A 36 -1.68 -11.84 -2.74
N TYR A 37 -0.52 -12.50 -2.73
CA TYR A 37 0.64 -12.01 -2.00
C TYR A 37 1.18 -10.69 -2.55
N GLY A 38 1.06 -10.47 -3.87
CA GLY A 38 1.52 -9.23 -4.49
C GLY A 38 0.84 -8.00 -3.90
N THR A 39 -0.49 -8.01 -3.86
CA THR A 39 -1.28 -6.93 -3.28
C THR A 39 -1.00 -6.78 -1.78
N MET A 40 -0.84 -7.91 -1.07
CA MET A 40 -0.50 -7.87 0.35
C MET A 40 0.84 -7.18 0.59
N VAL A 41 1.88 -7.55 -0.14
CA VAL A 41 3.20 -6.91 -0.03
C VAL A 41 3.13 -5.42 -0.34
N VAL A 42 2.42 -5.04 -1.40
CA VAL A 42 2.21 -3.64 -1.77
C VAL A 42 1.57 -2.87 -0.62
N ASN A 43 0.46 -3.37 -0.10
CA ASN A 43 -0.27 -2.66 0.94
C ASN A 43 0.47 -2.64 2.29
N LEU A 44 1.12 -3.73 2.67
CA LEU A 44 1.89 -3.78 3.91
C LEU A 44 3.13 -2.88 3.86
N SER A 45 3.88 -2.91 2.75
CA SER A 45 5.02 -2.02 2.59
C SER A 45 4.58 -0.55 2.55
N GLY A 46 3.47 -0.25 1.90
CA GLY A 46 2.88 1.08 1.90
C GLY A 46 2.45 1.52 3.29
N ALA A 47 1.89 0.61 4.09
CA ALA A 47 1.49 0.90 5.47
C ALA A 47 2.71 1.25 6.34
N VAL A 48 3.82 0.54 6.19
CA VAL A 48 5.07 0.88 6.91
C VAL A 48 5.52 2.31 6.55
N VAL A 49 5.55 2.62 5.26
CA VAL A 49 5.97 3.95 4.79
C VAL A 49 5.03 5.04 5.29
N LEU A 50 3.72 4.80 5.24
CA LEU A 50 2.73 5.76 5.75
C LEU A 50 2.93 6.00 7.25
N GLY A 51 3.14 4.93 8.02
CA GLY A 51 3.43 5.04 9.45
C GLY A 51 4.71 5.84 9.69
N LEU A 52 5.76 5.57 8.91
CA LEU A 52 7.02 6.29 8.99
C LEU A 52 6.82 7.79 8.76
N ILE A 53 6.10 8.16 7.72
CA ILE A 53 5.78 9.56 7.40
C ILE A 53 5.01 10.22 8.55
N THR A 54 4.04 9.50 9.12
CA THR A 54 3.27 9.98 10.26
C THR A 54 4.17 10.22 11.48
N GLY A 55 5.05 9.25 11.77
CA GLY A 55 5.99 9.36 12.89
C GLY A 55 7.01 10.49 12.72
N LEU A 56 7.41 10.77 11.49
CA LEU A 56 8.30 11.90 11.17
C LEU A 56 7.60 13.26 11.31
N ALA A 57 6.28 13.27 11.40
CA ALA A 57 5.47 14.47 11.54
C ALA A 57 5.71 15.49 10.43
N LEU A 58 5.84 15.02 9.19
CA LEU A 58 5.98 15.89 8.03
C LEU A 58 4.73 16.76 7.88
N GLY A 59 4.92 18.03 7.54
CA GLY A 59 3.83 18.96 7.35
C GLY A 59 3.72 19.46 5.91
N GLY A 60 2.62 20.13 5.59
CA GLY A 60 2.41 20.88 4.36
C GLY A 60 2.61 20.05 3.10
N ASP A 61 3.38 20.58 2.16
CA ASP A 61 3.59 19.97 0.84
C ASP A 61 4.34 18.65 0.94
N ALA A 62 5.27 18.52 1.89
CA ALA A 62 6.02 17.27 2.08
C ALA A 62 5.10 16.12 2.46
N ALA A 63 4.16 16.35 3.37
CA ALA A 63 3.17 15.33 3.76
C ALA A 63 2.25 14.97 2.58
N LEU A 64 1.84 15.95 1.79
CA LEU A 64 0.99 15.74 0.63
C LEU A 64 1.69 14.89 -0.43
N LEU A 65 2.94 15.23 -0.76
CA LEU A 65 3.68 14.52 -1.80
C LEU A 65 4.08 13.12 -1.36
N ALA A 66 4.57 12.96 -0.14
CA ALA A 66 5.00 11.65 0.37
C ALA A 66 3.83 10.76 0.78
N GLY A 67 2.86 11.31 1.49
CA GLY A 67 1.71 10.54 1.98
C GLY A 67 0.65 10.33 0.92
N THR A 68 -0.02 11.40 0.53
CA THR A 68 -1.17 11.30 -0.37
C THR A 68 -0.76 10.88 -1.78
N ALA A 69 0.23 11.54 -2.37
CA ALA A 69 0.60 11.27 -3.75
C ALA A 69 1.38 9.96 -3.88
N ALA A 70 2.44 9.76 -3.11
CA ALA A 70 3.28 8.57 -3.25
C ALA A 70 2.60 7.33 -2.65
N VAL A 71 2.31 7.34 -1.35
CA VAL A 71 1.74 6.15 -0.69
C VAL A 71 0.32 5.89 -1.17
N GLY A 72 -0.49 6.93 -1.33
CA GLY A 72 -1.87 6.81 -1.79
C GLY A 72 -2.00 6.18 -3.17
N SER A 73 -1.08 6.48 -4.09
CA SER A 73 -1.08 5.88 -5.42
C SER A 73 -0.43 4.50 -5.46
N TYR A 74 0.48 4.22 -4.54
CA TYR A 74 1.16 2.93 -4.44
C TYR A 74 0.27 1.85 -3.85
N THR A 75 -0.48 2.14 -2.79
CA THR A 75 -1.38 1.19 -2.13
C THR A 75 -2.69 1.04 -2.90
N THR A 76 -3.43 -0.04 -2.65
CA THR A 76 -4.69 -0.27 -3.35
C THR A 76 -5.72 -0.95 -2.43
N PHE A 77 -6.89 -0.36 -2.37
CA PHE A 77 -8.06 -0.98 -1.74
C PHE A 77 -8.84 -1.81 -2.77
N SER A 78 -9.04 -1.29 -3.96
CA SER A 78 -9.89 -1.92 -4.98
C SER A 78 -9.36 -3.28 -5.42
N THR A 79 -8.06 -3.41 -5.66
CA THR A 79 -7.46 -4.68 -6.04
C THR A 79 -7.58 -5.71 -4.92
N TRP A 80 -7.39 -5.29 -3.68
CA TRP A 80 -7.54 -6.15 -2.50
C TRP A 80 -8.94 -6.73 -2.40
N ILE A 81 -9.97 -5.90 -2.59
CA ILE A 81 -11.36 -6.33 -2.54
C ILE A 81 -11.72 -7.20 -3.74
N LEU A 82 -11.27 -6.85 -4.94
CA LEU A 82 -11.52 -7.66 -6.14
C LEU A 82 -10.91 -9.05 -6.01
N GLU A 83 -9.72 -9.16 -5.47
CA GLU A 83 -9.08 -10.46 -5.25
C GLU A 83 -9.80 -11.28 -4.18
N THR A 84 -10.29 -10.62 -3.12
CA THR A 84 -11.12 -11.27 -2.11
C THR A 84 -12.42 -11.80 -2.74
N GLN A 85 -13.06 -11.00 -3.60
CA GLN A 85 -14.26 -11.40 -4.32
C GLN A 85 -13.97 -12.60 -5.24
N ARG A 86 -12.86 -12.58 -5.97
CA ARG A 86 -12.44 -13.68 -6.83
C ARG A 86 -12.31 -14.98 -6.03
N LEU A 87 -11.62 -14.92 -4.89
CA LEU A 87 -11.45 -16.07 -4.02
C LEU A 87 -12.80 -16.60 -3.52
N THR A 88 -13.72 -15.70 -3.19
CA THR A 88 -15.07 -16.07 -2.76
C THR A 88 -15.84 -16.74 -3.90
N GLU A 89 -15.78 -16.22 -5.10
CA GLU A 89 -16.44 -16.79 -6.28
C GLU A 89 -15.89 -18.17 -6.62
N GLU A 90 -14.59 -18.39 -6.40
CA GLU A 90 -13.94 -19.69 -6.60
C GLU A 90 -14.16 -20.64 -5.43
N ARG A 91 -15.00 -20.28 -4.48
CA ARG A 91 -15.32 -21.04 -3.26
C ARG A 91 -14.10 -21.29 -2.37
N GLN A 92 -13.09 -20.46 -2.46
CA GLN A 92 -11.91 -20.49 -1.60
C GLN A 92 -12.13 -19.55 -0.40
N TYR A 93 -13.13 -19.86 0.41
CA TYR A 93 -13.59 -18.98 1.49
C TYR A 93 -12.53 -18.75 2.57
N ARG A 94 -11.74 -19.78 2.87
CA ARG A 94 -10.65 -19.65 3.84
C ARG A 94 -9.62 -18.64 3.38
N LYS A 95 -9.21 -18.72 2.11
CA LYS A 95 -8.27 -17.75 1.53
C LYS A 95 -8.84 -16.34 1.46
N ALA A 96 -10.13 -16.22 1.14
CA ALA A 96 -10.81 -14.94 1.11
C ALA A 96 -10.81 -14.30 2.50
N ALA A 97 -11.19 -15.06 3.54
CA ALA A 97 -11.18 -14.59 4.91
C ALA A 97 -9.76 -14.23 5.37
N LEU A 98 -8.77 -15.06 5.06
CA LEU A 98 -7.38 -14.78 5.40
C LEU A 98 -6.87 -13.52 4.72
N ASN A 99 -7.23 -13.29 3.45
CA ASN A 99 -6.82 -12.08 2.75
C ASN A 99 -7.33 -10.82 3.46
N ILE A 100 -8.56 -10.83 3.93
CA ILE A 100 -9.12 -9.68 4.67
C ILE A 100 -8.46 -9.55 6.04
N ILE A 101 -8.49 -10.61 6.84
CA ILE A 101 -8.08 -10.56 8.26
C ILE A 101 -6.58 -10.31 8.38
N VAL A 102 -5.76 -11.09 7.67
CA VAL A 102 -4.30 -10.98 7.76
C VAL A 102 -3.84 -9.62 7.26
N SER A 103 -4.41 -9.13 6.14
CA SER A 103 -4.07 -7.82 5.62
C SER A 103 -4.39 -6.70 6.61
N LEU A 104 -5.55 -6.76 7.28
CA LEU A 104 -5.93 -5.75 8.27
C LEU A 104 -5.01 -5.80 9.49
N VAL A 105 -4.80 -6.98 10.05
CA VAL A 105 -3.97 -7.15 11.26
C VAL A 105 -2.52 -6.75 10.98
N LEU A 106 -1.94 -7.30 9.92
CA LEU A 106 -0.56 -6.97 9.56
C LEU A 106 -0.42 -5.53 9.06
N GLY A 107 -1.46 -4.99 8.43
CA GLY A 107 -1.47 -3.61 7.98
C GLY A 107 -1.40 -2.63 9.14
N VAL A 108 -2.20 -2.86 10.19
CA VAL A 108 -2.16 -2.05 11.41
C VAL A 108 -0.79 -2.19 12.08
N ALA A 109 -0.28 -3.42 12.21
CA ALA A 109 1.03 -3.66 12.79
C ALA A 109 2.15 -2.99 11.99
N ALA A 110 2.08 -3.04 10.66
CA ALA A 110 3.05 -2.41 9.77
C ALA A 110 3.03 -0.89 9.91
N ALA A 111 1.84 -0.29 9.94
CA ALA A 111 1.69 1.16 10.14
C ALA A 111 2.27 1.59 11.49
N GLU A 112 1.99 0.84 12.54
CA GLU A 112 2.53 1.13 13.88
C GLU A 112 4.04 0.98 13.93
N LEU A 113 4.57 -0.06 13.30
CA LEU A 113 6.03 -0.24 13.19
C LEU A 113 6.68 0.96 12.51
N GLY A 114 6.12 1.39 11.38
CA GLY A 114 6.61 2.58 10.68
C GLY A 114 6.54 3.82 11.53
N ARG A 115 5.43 4.02 12.24
CA ARG A 115 5.25 5.17 13.13
C ARG A 115 6.31 5.19 14.25
N LEU A 116 6.56 4.06 14.87
CA LEU A 116 7.57 3.96 15.92
C LEU A 116 8.97 4.28 15.38
N ILE A 117 9.32 3.76 14.21
CA ILE A 117 10.60 4.07 13.57
C ILE A 117 10.71 5.58 13.30
N GLY A 118 9.67 6.17 12.71
CA GLY A 118 9.66 7.59 12.37
C GLY A 118 9.75 8.50 13.60
N THR A 119 9.10 8.11 14.68
CA THR A 119 9.12 8.87 15.94
C THR A 119 10.52 8.91 16.56
N HIS A 120 11.33 7.86 16.33
CA HIS A 120 12.67 7.75 16.89
C HIS A 120 13.78 8.25 15.93
N LEU A 121 13.42 8.75 14.76
CA LEU A 121 14.34 9.42 13.85
C LEU A 121 14.36 10.92 14.12
#